data_239e32b078b7247cf786dec913ff7830
#
_entry.id   239e32b078b7247cf786dec913ff7830
#
_cell.length_a   1.000
_cell.length_b   1.000
_cell.length_c   1.000
_cell.angle_alpha   90.00
_cell.angle_beta   90.00
_cell.angle_gamma   90.00
#
_symmetry.space_group_name_H-M   'P 1'
#
loop_
_entity.id
_entity.type
_entity.pdbx_description
1 polymer ?
#
loop_
_entity_poly.entity_id
_entity_poly.type
_entity_poly.pdbx_seq_one_letter_code
_entity_poly.pdbx_strand_id
1 'polypeptide(L)'
;MKKLLFSLVALLTVACTSKEVMITPTTEVAPEGACTKGLRYYPGISIGVMMENYADYLTQIAEAGFKYIEISIAHKSGFADMTDEEALAVLTTKREQAAAVGLTVWSIHLPFESTVWTNIGGEESIRRQSVDNIMRVLRLCNQAIPECKNYVLHASKGTLDPRSESVLQARKSLAEMLPVAKEYGVRLCVENLVGSLCPTIEEMGDTIEGIEDAWVTYDIGHANCVGIDVIEFLKFIGPRLGTVHMHDTMFATRVDDHRIVGQGNVERWGEVYKTLLEDNRYRGVFMFELGGNDPKEVMATYYDIILKQYTELTK
;
A
#
# COMPACT_ATOMS: atom_id res chain seq x y z
N MET A 1 -38.51 -31.60 -2.66
CA MET A 1 -37.78 -31.26 -3.90
C MET A 1 -36.82 -30.12 -3.60
N LYS A 2 -35.53 -30.44 -3.34
CA LYS A 2 -34.49 -29.45 -3.08
C LYS A 2 -33.92 -29.01 -4.43
N LYS A 3 -34.08 -27.72 -4.78
CA LYS A 3 -33.41 -27.12 -5.95
C LYS A 3 -31.95 -26.84 -5.57
N LEU A 4 -31.04 -27.62 -6.20
CA LEU A 4 -29.63 -27.27 -6.23
C LEU A 4 -29.47 -26.01 -7.13
N LEU A 5 -29.06 -24.91 -6.57
CA LEU A 5 -28.50 -23.80 -7.34
C LEU A 5 -27.05 -24.17 -7.68
N PHE A 6 -26.80 -24.51 -8.93
CA PHE A 6 -25.43 -24.54 -9.48
C PHE A 6 -24.98 -23.09 -9.71
N SER A 7 -24.06 -22.62 -8.89
CA SER A 7 -23.34 -21.40 -9.17
C SER A 7 -22.37 -21.67 -10.31
N LEU A 8 -22.66 -21.10 -11.46
CA LEU A 8 -21.79 -21.16 -12.65
C LEU A 8 -20.62 -20.22 -12.39
N VAL A 9 -19.51 -20.74 -11.88
CA VAL A 9 -18.22 -20.03 -11.91
C VAL A 9 -17.79 -20.01 -13.37
N ALA A 10 -17.97 -18.86 -14.01
CA ALA A 10 -17.40 -18.63 -15.33
C ALA A 10 -15.88 -18.61 -15.19
N LEU A 11 -15.22 -19.71 -15.54
CA LEU A 11 -13.78 -19.71 -15.82
C LEU A 11 -13.57 -18.81 -17.04
N LEU A 12 -13.19 -17.57 -16.80
CA LEU A 12 -12.61 -16.72 -17.83
C LEU A 12 -11.22 -17.31 -18.15
N THR A 13 -11.17 -18.20 -19.12
CA THR A 13 -9.91 -18.55 -19.79
C THR A 13 -9.48 -17.30 -20.54
N VAL A 14 -8.64 -16.48 -19.92
CA VAL A 14 -7.99 -15.37 -20.60
C VAL A 14 -7.07 -15.99 -21.64
N ALA A 15 -7.47 -15.95 -22.90
CA ALA A 15 -6.59 -16.35 -24.00
C ALA A 15 -5.33 -15.47 -23.92
N CYS A 16 -4.16 -16.09 -23.79
CA CYS A 16 -2.86 -15.40 -23.80
C CYS A 16 -2.66 -14.70 -25.16
N THR A 17 -3.17 -13.49 -25.28
CA THR A 17 -2.97 -12.65 -26.45
C THR A 17 -1.66 -11.87 -26.32
N SER A 18 -0.97 -11.62 -27.41
CA SER A 18 0.26 -10.83 -27.44
C SER A 18 0.06 -9.32 -27.25
N LYS A 19 -1.18 -8.86 -27.03
CA LYS A 19 -1.51 -7.44 -26.78
C LYS A 19 -1.35 -7.13 -25.32
N GLU A 20 -0.73 -5.98 -25.04
CA GLU A 20 -0.68 -5.42 -23.69
C GLU A 20 -2.10 -5.08 -23.21
N VAL A 21 -2.42 -5.52 -22.02
CA VAL A 21 -3.71 -5.29 -21.36
C VAL A 21 -3.47 -4.68 -19.98
N MET A 22 -3.98 -3.47 -19.81
CA MET A 22 -3.97 -2.83 -18.47
C MET A 22 -4.93 -3.58 -17.55
N ILE A 23 -4.42 -3.97 -16.39
CA ILE A 23 -5.23 -4.66 -15.37
C ILE A 23 -6.15 -3.63 -14.72
N THR A 24 -7.46 -3.87 -14.71
CA THR A 24 -8.35 -3.11 -13.84
C THR A 24 -8.02 -3.45 -12.39
N PRO A 25 -7.61 -2.48 -11.56
CA PRO A 25 -7.25 -2.76 -10.18
C PRO A 25 -8.41 -3.35 -9.38
N THR A 26 -8.11 -4.39 -8.61
CA THR A 26 -9.05 -5.05 -7.73
C THR A 26 -8.36 -5.50 -6.44
N THR A 27 -9.13 -5.65 -5.38
CA THR A 27 -8.67 -6.27 -4.13
C THR A 27 -8.69 -7.81 -4.20
N GLU A 28 -9.20 -8.40 -5.26
CA GLU A 28 -9.18 -9.84 -5.44
C GLU A 28 -7.80 -10.33 -5.89
N VAL A 29 -7.35 -11.40 -5.26
CA VAL A 29 -6.12 -12.10 -5.67
C VAL A 29 -6.43 -12.93 -6.91
N ALA A 30 -5.58 -12.84 -7.92
CA ALA A 30 -5.80 -13.62 -9.14
C ALA A 30 -5.76 -15.14 -8.85
N PRO A 31 -6.54 -15.95 -9.58
CA PRO A 31 -6.47 -17.40 -9.45
C PRO A 31 -5.06 -17.93 -9.70
N GLU A 32 -4.73 -19.03 -9.06
CA GLU A 32 -3.48 -19.74 -9.33
C GLU A 32 -3.44 -20.20 -10.79
N GLY A 33 -2.29 -20.02 -11.45
CA GLY A 33 -2.11 -20.35 -12.86
C GLY A 33 -2.77 -19.35 -13.84
N ALA A 34 -3.26 -18.21 -13.37
CA ALA A 34 -3.78 -17.17 -14.26
C ALA A 34 -2.70 -16.73 -15.26
N CYS A 35 -3.08 -16.52 -16.53
CA CYS A 35 -2.16 -16.01 -17.52
C CYS A 35 -1.78 -14.56 -17.20
N THR A 36 -0.47 -14.29 -17.06
CA THR A 36 0.08 -12.97 -16.78
C THR A 36 0.72 -12.32 -18.01
N LYS A 37 0.79 -13.06 -19.12
CA LYS A 37 1.42 -12.57 -20.34
C LYS A 37 0.66 -11.38 -20.92
N GLY A 38 1.38 -10.29 -21.12
CA GLY A 38 0.83 -9.04 -21.64
C GLY A 38 0.09 -8.17 -20.62
N LEU A 39 -0.09 -8.64 -19.39
CA LEU A 39 -0.71 -7.82 -18.33
C LEU A 39 0.22 -6.68 -17.89
N ARG A 40 -0.39 -5.54 -17.61
CA ARG A 40 0.29 -4.34 -17.08
C ARG A 40 -0.52 -3.74 -15.95
N TYR A 41 0.19 -3.27 -14.91
CA TYR A 41 -0.44 -2.53 -13.82
C TYR A 41 -0.79 -1.10 -14.24
N TYR A 42 -1.84 -0.56 -13.64
CA TYR A 42 -1.99 0.87 -13.57
C TYR A 42 -1.02 1.43 -12.53
N PRO A 43 -0.17 2.41 -12.89
CA PRO A 43 0.63 3.13 -11.91
C PRO A 43 -0.24 4.12 -11.12
N GLY A 44 0.11 4.32 -9.85
CA GLY A 44 -0.44 5.34 -8.97
C GLY A 44 0.69 6.12 -8.31
N ILE A 45 0.36 7.23 -7.66
CA ILE A 45 1.32 8.05 -6.91
C ILE A 45 0.71 8.52 -5.59
N SER A 46 1.49 8.53 -4.51
CA SER A 46 1.04 9.03 -3.21
C SER A 46 1.04 10.56 -3.16
N ILE A 47 0.15 11.14 -2.34
CA ILE A 47 0.03 12.58 -2.14
C ILE A 47 -0.39 12.89 -0.70
N GLY A 48 0.32 13.80 -0.02
CA GLY A 48 -0.02 14.21 1.33
C GLY A 48 -1.37 14.92 1.40
N VAL A 49 -2.23 14.51 2.34
CA VAL A 49 -3.59 15.07 2.51
C VAL A 49 -3.62 16.59 2.67
N MET A 50 -2.62 17.16 3.33
CA MET A 50 -2.48 18.61 3.59
C MET A 50 -1.38 19.25 2.74
N MET A 51 -1.02 18.64 1.60
CA MET A 51 -0.06 19.20 0.67
C MET A 51 -0.50 20.58 0.18
N GLU A 52 0.41 21.53 0.18
CA GLU A 52 0.20 22.81 -0.49
C GLU A 52 -0.01 22.60 -2.00
N ASN A 53 -0.87 23.41 -2.62
CA ASN A 53 -1.22 23.30 -4.04
C ASN A 53 -1.74 21.90 -4.45
N TYR A 54 -2.46 21.23 -3.54
CA TYR A 54 -2.97 19.86 -3.76
C TYR A 54 -3.70 19.71 -5.10
N ALA A 55 -4.64 20.63 -5.43
CA ALA A 55 -5.41 20.56 -6.66
C ALA A 55 -4.56 20.72 -7.94
N ASP A 56 -3.56 21.59 -7.90
CA ASP A 56 -2.62 21.80 -9.02
C ASP A 56 -1.74 20.55 -9.22
N TYR A 57 -1.30 19.95 -8.12
CA TYR A 57 -0.50 18.72 -8.20
C TYR A 57 -1.33 17.52 -8.71
N LEU A 58 -2.60 17.41 -8.34
CA LEU A 58 -3.51 16.41 -8.92
C LEU A 58 -3.64 16.57 -10.43
N THR A 59 -3.72 17.80 -10.92
CA THR A 59 -3.75 18.08 -12.36
C THR A 59 -2.48 17.59 -13.05
N GLN A 60 -1.30 17.85 -12.48
CA GLN A 60 -0.01 17.36 -12.99
C GLN A 60 0.06 15.82 -12.99
N ILE A 61 -0.43 15.17 -11.94
CA ILE A 61 -0.54 13.71 -11.84
C ILE A 61 -1.40 13.15 -12.99
N ALA A 62 -2.58 13.72 -13.21
CA ALA A 62 -3.48 13.29 -14.26
C ALA A 62 -2.89 13.51 -15.67
N GLU A 63 -2.24 14.66 -15.90
CA GLU A 63 -1.54 14.98 -17.16
C GLU A 63 -0.34 14.06 -17.42
N ALA A 64 0.34 13.58 -16.39
CA ALA A 64 1.39 12.58 -16.50
C ALA A 64 0.87 11.18 -16.86
N GLY A 65 -0.46 10.96 -16.83
CA GLY A 65 -1.09 9.71 -17.22
C GLY A 65 -1.45 8.77 -16.08
N PHE A 66 -1.23 9.15 -14.83
CA PHE A 66 -1.71 8.39 -13.68
C PHE A 66 -3.25 8.34 -13.64
N LYS A 67 -3.78 7.29 -13.03
CA LYS A 67 -5.24 7.12 -12.82
C LYS A 67 -5.59 6.92 -11.36
N TYR A 68 -4.62 6.60 -10.54
CA TYR A 68 -4.80 6.27 -9.13
C TYR A 68 -3.86 7.07 -8.26
N ILE A 69 -4.35 7.41 -7.06
CA ILE A 69 -3.56 8.05 -6.02
C ILE A 69 -3.70 7.29 -4.70
N GLU A 70 -2.72 7.50 -3.84
CA GLU A 70 -2.84 7.26 -2.41
C GLU A 70 -2.91 8.60 -1.68
N ILE A 71 -3.81 8.71 -0.70
CA ILE A 71 -3.85 9.87 0.21
C ILE A 71 -3.07 9.51 1.47
N SER A 72 -1.99 10.23 1.74
CA SER A 72 -1.09 10.01 2.88
C SER A 72 -1.38 11.02 3.99
N ILE A 73 -1.56 10.52 5.24
CA ILE A 73 -1.95 11.30 6.41
C ILE A 73 -0.78 11.31 7.40
N ALA A 74 0.22 12.19 7.22
CA ALA A 74 1.28 12.37 8.20
C ALA A 74 0.76 13.00 9.51
N HIS A 75 1.22 12.53 10.67
CA HIS A 75 0.81 13.09 11.97
C HIS A 75 1.04 14.61 12.05
N LYS A 76 2.21 15.07 11.60
CA LYS A 76 2.58 16.49 11.58
C LYS A 76 1.75 17.36 10.61
N SER A 77 0.85 16.77 9.83
CA SER A 77 -0.01 17.52 8.92
C SER A 77 -1.10 18.35 9.63
N GLY A 78 -1.29 18.14 10.94
CA GLY A 78 -2.38 18.75 11.71
C GLY A 78 -3.74 18.08 11.54
N PHE A 79 -3.85 17.08 10.66
CA PHE A 79 -5.09 16.33 10.45
C PHE A 79 -5.58 15.61 11.72
N ALA A 80 -4.65 15.14 12.55
CA ALA A 80 -4.94 14.45 13.79
C ALA A 80 -5.70 15.32 14.81
N ASP A 81 -5.49 16.64 14.79
CA ASP A 81 -6.06 17.60 15.74
C ASP A 81 -7.44 18.14 15.30
N MET A 82 -7.89 17.79 14.10
CA MET A 82 -9.18 18.21 13.57
C MET A 82 -10.35 17.51 14.29
N THR A 83 -11.48 18.22 14.39
CA THR A 83 -12.75 17.60 14.73
C THR A 83 -13.18 16.59 13.65
N ASP A 84 -14.13 15.70 13.95
CA ASP A 84 -14.65 14.75 12.96
C ASP A 84 -15.28 15.47 11.76
N GLU A 85 -15.95 16.58 11.98
CA GLU A 85 -16.58 17.40 10.92
C GLU A 85 -15.55 18.05 10.01
N GLU A 86 -14.50 18.64 10.58
CA GLU A 86 -13.39 19.23 9.81
C GLU A 86 -12.65 18.16 8.99
N ALA A 87 -12.31 17.03 9.60
CA ALA A 87 -11.63 15.94 8.93
C ALA A 87 -12.46 15.34 7.78
N LEU A 88 -13.77 15.15 7.98
CA LEU A 88 -14.68 14.69 6.93
C LEU A 88 -14.77 15.70 5.78
N ALA A 89 -14.86 16.99 6.09
CA ALA A 89 -14.89 18.04 5.06
C ALA A 89 -13.61 18.06 4.22
N VAL A 90 -12.44 17.93 4.88
CA VAL A 90 -11.14 17.84 4.20
C VAL A 90 -11.10 16.62 3.30
N LEU A 91 -11.38 15.42 3.81
CA LEU A 91 -11.32 14.17 3.03
C LEU A 91 -12.28 14.19 1.84
N THR A 92 -13.51 14.66 2.05
CA THR A 92 -14.51 14.79 0.98
C THR A 92 -14.02 15.73 -0.11
N THR A 93 -13.49 16.89 0.28
CA THR A 93 -12.93 17.87 -0.68
C THR A 93 -11.76 17.25 -1.47
N LYS A 94 -10.84 16.53 -0.81
CA LYS A 94 -9.70 15.90 -1.48
C LYS A 94 -10.13 14.83 -2.48
N ARG A 95 -11.12 14.02 -2.12
CA ARG A 95 -11.74 13.05 -3.02
C ARG A 95 -12.38 13.71 -4.24
N GLU A 96 -13.18 14.77 -4.02
CA GLU A 96 -13.85 15.49 -5.11
C GLU A 96 -12.84 16.15 -6.06
N GLN A 97 -11.77 16.74 -5.53
CA GLN A 97 -10.69 17.31 -6.33
C GLN A 97 -10.00 16.24 -7.18
N ALA A 98 -9.72 15.06 -6.64
CA ALA A 98 -9.15 13.95 -7.39
C ALA A 98 -10.10 13.47 -8.50
N ALA A 99 -11.37 13.28 -8.18
CA ALA A 99 -12.39 12.85 -9.14
C ALA A 99 -12.59 13.88 -10.28
N ALA A 100 -12.50 15.19 -9.99
CA ALA A 100 -12.63 16.25 -10.97
C ALA A 100 -11.57 16.19 -12.10
N VAL A 101 -10.40 15.62 -11.82
CA VAL A 101 -9.32 15.41 -12.82
C VAL A 101 -9.20 13.94 -13.27
N GLY A 102 -10.18 13.10 -12.94
CA GLY A 102 -10.25 11.71 -13.37
C GLY A 102 -9.33 10.76 -12.62
N LEU A 103 -8.92 11.12 -11.40
CA LEU A 103 -8.15 10.27 -10.51
C LEU A 103 -9.05 9.55 -9.49
N THR A 104 -8.68 8.33 -9.14
CA THR A 104 -9.36 7.52 -8.13
C THR A 104 -8.44 7.28 -6.95
N VAL A 105 -8.96 7.38 -5.72
CA VAL A 105 -8.22 7.04 -4.51
C VAL A 105 -8.20 5.52 -4.37
N TRP A 106 -7.02 4.92 -4.55
CA TRP A 106 -6.81 3.48 -4.43
C TRP A 106 -6.52 3.04 -3.00
N SER A 107 -5.69 3.80 -2.31
CA SER A 107 -5.30 3.53 -0.93
C SER A 107 -5.25 4.81 -0.09
N ILE A 108 -5.33 4.62 1.21
CA ILE A 108 -5.12 5.68 2.20
C ILE A 108 -4.03 5.20 3.15
N HIS A 109 -2.95 5.98 3.23
CA HIS A 109 -1.96 5.78 4.27
C HIS A 109 -2.48 6.40 5.56
N LEU A 110 -2.82 5.54 6.53
CA LEU A 110 -3.30 5.95 7.84
C LEU A 110 -2.24 6.77 8.58
N PRO A 111 -2.60 7.55 9.60
CA PRO A 111 -1.66 8.40 10.30
C PRO A 111 -0.42 7.67 10.78
N PHE A 112 0.73 8.27 10.59
CA PHE A 112 2.05 7.74 10.89
C PHE A 112 2.95 8.81 11.53
N GLU A 113 4.20 8.45 11.87
CA GLU A 113 5.22 9.33 12.48
C GLU A 113 4.97 9.76 13.94
N SER A 114 4.08 9.12 14.68
CA SER A 114 3.86 9.43 16.10
C SER A 114 4.12 8.24 17.01
N THR A 115 4.90 8.47 18.06
CA THR A 115 5.14 7.46 19.10
C THR A 115 4.00 7.30 20.09
N VAL A 116 3.05 8.24 20.09
CA VAL A 116 1.91 8.27 21.02
C VAL A 116 0.59 8.07 20.29
N TRP A 117 0.46 8.63 19.10
CA TRP A 117 -0.80 8.70 18.38
C TRP A 117 -1.03 7.53 17.41
N THR A 118 0.04 6.87 16.96
CA THR A 118 -0.01 5.81 15.93
C THR A 118 0.82 4.58 16.27
N ASN A 119 1.21 4.40 17.55
CA ASN A 119 2.07 3.30 17.98
C ASN A 119 1.27 2.13 18.55
N ILE A 120 0.75 1.26 17.67
CA ILE A 120 -0.06 0.10 18.06
C ILE A 120 0.77 -1.06 18.66
N GLY A 121 2.11 -0.98 18.58
CA GLY A 121 3.05 -1.89 19.23
C GLY A 121 3.69 -1.31 20.50
N GLY A 122 3.20 -0.19 21.00
CA GLY A 122 3.70 0.48 22.20
C GLY A 122 3.17 -0.08 23.51
N GLU A 123 3.57 0.56 24.63
CA GLU A 123 3.00 0.33 25.96
C GLU A 123 1.45 0.31 25.92
N GLU A 124 0.81 -0.50 26.75
CA GLU A 124 -0.63 -0.76 26.70
C GLU A 124 -1.50 0.51 26.66
N SER A 125 -1.14 1.56 27.41
CA SER A 125 -1.88 2.82 27.41
C SER A 125 -1.74 3.56 26.08
N ILE A 126 -0.54 3.57 25.49
CA ILE A 126 -0.23 4.16 24.19
C ILE A 126 -0.87 3.33 23.08
N ARG A 127 -0.76 2.02 23.17
CA ARG A 127 -1.37 1.09 22.24
C ARG A 127 -2.88 1.34 22.11
N ARG A 128 -3.62 1.38 23.24
CA ARG A 128 -5.07 1.62 23.24
C ARG A 128 -5.43 2.95 22.60
N GLN A 129 -4.75 4.03 23.02
CA GLN A 129 -4.96 5.35 22.43
C GLN A 129 -4.69 5.35 20.92
N SER A 130 -3.63 4.66 20.49
CA SER A 130 -3.28 4.55 19.07
C SER A 130 -4.32 3.77 18.27
N VAL A 131 -4.85 2.68 18.81
CA VAL A 131 -5.94 1.92 18.20
C VAL A 131 -7.17 2.81 18.04
N ASP A 132 -7.59 3.51 19.09
CA ASP A 132 -8.76 4.41 19.06
C ASP A 132 -8.58 5.51 17.99
N ASN A 133 -7.40 6.14 17.93
CA ASN A 133 -7.09 7.19 16.97
C ASN A 133 -7.09 6.67 15.52
N ILE A 134 -6.42 5.54 15.28
CA ILE A 134 -6.36 4.93 13.94
C ILE A 134 -7.76 4.51 13.48
N MET A 135 -8.54 3.90 14.35
CA MET A 135 -9.91 3.46 14.03
C MET A 135 -10.86 4.65 13.81
N ARG A 136 -10.66 5.76 14.54
CA ARG A 136 -11.37 7.02 14.26
C ARG A 136 -11.09 7.48 12.83
N VAL A 137 -9.82 7.56 12.42
CA VAL A 137 -9.45 8.03 11.09
C VAL A 137 -9.93 7.07 10.00
N LEU A 138 -9.79 5.75 10.20
CA LEU A 138 -10.29 4.74 9.27
C LEU A 138 -11.81 4.92 9.04
N ARG A 139 -12.59 5.12 10.10
CA ARG A 139 -14.04 5.38 9.99
C ARG A 139 -14.34 6.62 9.18
N LEU A 140 -13.64 7.74 9.44
CA LEU A 140 -13.82 8.99 8.72
C LEU A 140 -13.46 8.85 7.24
N CYS A 141 -12.34 8.18 6.96
CA CYS A 141 -11.91 7.90 5.59
C CYS A 141 -12.92 7.00 4.85
N ASN A 142 -13.41 5.92 5.48
CA ASN A 142 -14.40 5.05 4.85
C ASN A 142 -15.73 5.77 4.59
N GLN A 143 -16.10 6.73 5.44
CA GLN A 143 -17.30 7.56 5.23
C GLN A 143 -17.11 8.55 4.08
N ALA A 144 -15.96 9.23 4.02
CA ALA A 144 -15.68 10.26 3.01
C ALA A 144 -15.31 9.66 1.65
N ILE A 145 -14.63 8.51 1.62
CA ILE A 145 -14.05 7.87 0.43
C ILE A 145 -14.45 6.38 0.39
N PRO A 146 -15.74 6.06 0.26
CA PRO A 146 -16.24 4.67 0.40
C PRO A 146 -15.75 3.70 -0.69
N GLU A 147 -15.24 4.21 -1.80
CA GLU A 147 -14.62 3.42 -2.85
C GLU A 147 -13.21 2.92 -2.49
N CYS A 148 -12.50 3.59 -1.58
CA CYS A 148 -11.18 3.15 -1.12
C CYS A 148 -11.30 1.91 -0.24
N LYS A 149 -10.54 0.87 -0.57
CA LYS A 149 -10.59 -0.43 0.13
C LYS A 149 -9.26 -0.84 0.77
N ASN A 150 -8.20 -0.08 0.56
CA ASN A 150 -6.87 -0.41 1.07
C ASN A 150 -6.37 0.69 1.99
N TYR A 151 -6.00 0.31 3.20
CA TYR A 151 -5.51 1.23 4.23
C TYR A 151 -4.14 0.76 4.70
N VAL A 152 -3.12 1.57 4.46
CA VAL A 152 -1.74 1.32 4.88
C VAL A 152 -1.60 1.63 6.36
N LEU A 153 -0.96 0.75 7.11
CA LEU A 153 -0.82 0.82 8.55
C LEU A 153 0.61 0.56 8.99
N HIS A 154 1.24 1.52 9.65
CA HIS A 154 2.47 1.30 10.39
C HIS A 154 2.17 0.55 11.71
N ALA A 155 2.83 -0.58 11.92
CA ALA A 155 2.62 -1.38 13.14
C ALA A 155 3.16 -0.69 14.39
N SER A 156 4.17 0.17 14.25
CA SER A 156 4.76 0.89 15.38
C SER A 156 5.60 2.07 14.91
N LYS A 157 5.87 3.00 15.81
CA LYS A 157 6.91 4.03 15.70
C LYS A 157 7.87 3.88 16.88
N GLY A 158 8.87 3.04 16.73
CA GLY A 158 9.75 2.60 17.81
C GLY A 158 9.27 1.29 18.44
N THR A 159 10.06 0.73 19.31
CA THR A 159 9.83 -0.60 19.90
C THR A 159 10.06 -0.60 21.41
N LEU A 160 9.39 -1.53 22.09
CA LEU A 160 9.62 -1.86 23.48
C LEU A 160 10.91 -2.72 23.61
N ASP A 161 11.35 -2.92 24.83
CA ASP A 161 12.43 -3.83 25.18
C ASP A 161 11.90 -4.89 26.18
N PRO A 162 11.92 -6.19 25.82
CA PRO A 162 12.40 -6.73 24.55
C PRO A 162 11.48 -6.41 23.37
N ARG A 163 12.04 -6.38 22.17
CA ARG A 163 11.33 -6.05 20.92
C ARG A 163 10.12 -6.97 20.64
N SER A 164 10.17 -8.22 21.10
CA SER A 164 9.06 -9.18 21.01
C SER A 164 7.77 -8.69 21.72
N GLU A 165 7.89 -7.85 22.74
CA GLU A 165 6.74 -7.25 23.40
C GLU A 165 5.98 -6.31 22.47
N SER A 166 6.69 -5.54 21.64
CA SER A 166 6.04 -4.71 20.62
C SER A 166 5.30 -5.55 19.56
N VAL A 167 5.86 -6.69 19.15
CA VAL A 167 5.18 -7.63 18.25
C VAL A 167 3.89 -8.15 18.89
N LEU A 168 3.93 -8.56 20.15
CA LEU A 168 2.74 -9.02 20.88
C LEU A 168 1.66 -7.93 21.00
N GLN A 169 2.06 -6.70 21.30
CA GLN A 169 1.14 -5.57 21.36
C GLN A 169 0.53 -5.23 20.00
N ALA A 170 1.33 -5.24 18.93
CA ALA A 170 0.84 -5.03 17.56
C ALA A 170 -0.17 -6.12 17.16
N ARG A 171 0.10 -7.40 17.45
CA ARG A 171 -0.82 -8.51 17.20
C ARG A 171 -2.15 -8.33 17.95
N LYS A 172 -2.08 -7.92 19.22
CA LYS A 172 -3.27 -7.62 20.02
C LYS A 172 -4.09 -6.49 19.41
N SER A 173 -3.43 -5.45 18.93
CA SER A 173 -4.07 -4.33 18.24
C SER A 173 -4.72 -4.75 16.92
N LEU A 174 -4.04 -5.56 16.13
CA LEU A 174 -4.59 -6.10 14.87
C LEU A 174 -5.84 -6.96 15.16
N ALA A 175 -5.82 -7.79 16.21
CA ALA A 175 -6.99 -8.59 16.60
C ALA A 175 -8.21 -7.73 17.00
N GLU A 176 -7.98 -6.52 17.50
CA GLU A 176 -9.05 -5.56 17.83
C GLU A 176 -9.55 -4.80 16.58
N MET A 177 -8.66 -4.41 15.65
CA MET A 177 -8.99 -3.57 14.51
C MET A 177 -9.54 -4.33 13.30
N LEU A 178 -9.01 -5.52 13.01
CA LEU A 178 -9.34 -6.26 11.78
C LEU A 178 -10.82 -6.65 11.66
N PRO A 179 -11.52 -7.07 12.73
CA PRO A 179 -12.96 -7.35 12.65
C PRO A 179 -13.77 -6.12 12.19
N VAL A 180 -13.41 -4.92 12.66
CA VAL A 180 -14.09 -3.67 12.27
C VAL A 180 -13.75 -3.29 10.83
N ALA A 181 -12.49 -3.45 10.41
CA ALA A 181 -12.10 -3.24 9.02
C ALA A 181 -12.88 -4.17 8.08
N LYS A 182 -13.07 -5.43 8.48
CA LYS A 182 -13.87 -6.41 7.75
C LYS A 182 -15.34 -6.02 7.63
N GLU A 183 -15.95 -5.49 8.67
CA GLU A 183 -17.32 -4.95 8.64
C GLU A 183 -17.47 -3.79 7.65
N TYR A 184 -16.45 -2.95 7.51
CA TYR A 184 -16.40 -1.89 6.52
C TYR A 184 -16.06 -2.39 5.10
N GLY A 185 -15.71 -3.66 4.95
CA GLY A 185 -15.26 -4.24 3.68
C GLY A 185 -13.96 -3.63 3.17
N VAL A 186 -13.05 -3.29 4.09
CA VAL A 186 -11.74 -2.70 3.78
C VAL A 186 -10.61 -3.60 4.29
N ARG A 187 -9.41 -3.41 3.75
CA ARG A 187 -8.18 -4.08 4.15
C ARG A 187 -7.32 -3.16 5.00
N LEU A 188 -6.87 -3.63 6.13
CA LEU A 188 -5.73 -3.05 6.84
C LEU A 188 -4.47 -3.77 6.40
N CYS A 189 -3.55 -3.03 5.82
CA CYS A 189 -2.32 -3.55 5.24
C CYS A 189 -1.13 -3.10 6.09
N VAL A 190 -0.55 -4.04 6.84
CA VAL A 190 0.63 -3.77 7.68
C VAL A 190 1.84 -3.55 6.78
N GLU A 191 2.54 -2.45 6.95
CA GLU A 191 3.71 -2.10 6.16
C GLU A 191 5.01 -2.58 6.81
N ASN A 192 5.95 -3.05 5.97
CA ASN A 192 7.32 -3.28 6.41
C ASN A 192 8.05 -1.95 6.53
N LEU A 193 8.51 -1.63 7.74
CA LEU A 193 8.96 -0.27 8.08
C LEU A 193 10.37 -0.24 8.63
N VAL A 194 11.20 0.65 8.09
CA VAL A 194 12.56 0.90 8.58
C VAL A 194 12.54 1.55 9.98
N GLY A 195 13.38 1.03 10.88
CA GLY A 195 13.53 1.59 12.23
C GLY A 195 12.32 1.39 13.16
N SER A 196 11.36 0.57 12.77
CA SER A 196 10.17 0.26 13.55
C SER A 196 9.88 -1.24 13.53
N LEU A 197 8.59 -1.69 13.61
CA LEU A 197 8.23 -3.09 13.47
C LEU A 197 8.16 -3.52 12.00
N CYS A 198 8.27 -4.83 11.81
CA CYS A 198 8.16 -5.50 10.52
C CYS A 198 9.23 -5.15 9.47
N PRO A 199 10.48 -4.77 9.83
CA PRO A 199 11.50 -4.45 8.83
C PRO A 199 12.00 -5.70 8.11
N THR A 200 11.80 -6.90 8.67
CA THR A 200 12.31 -8.17 8.15
C THR A 200 11.19 -9.17 7.88
N ILE A 201 11.50 -10.17 7.05
CA ILE A 201 10.59 -11.29 6.75
C ILE A 201 10.14 -12.01 8.03
N GLU A 202 11.08 -12.28 8.93
CA GLU A 202 10.81 -12.97 10.20
C GLU A 202 9.84 -12.17 11.06
N GLU A 203 10.12 -10.90 11.29
CA GLU A 203 9.28 -10.07 12.16
C GLU A 203 7.93 -9.73 11.54
N MET A 204 7.86 -9.58 10.22
CA MET A 204 6.57 -9.49 9.52
C MET A 204 5.79 -10.79 9.74
N GLY A 205 6.43 -11.95 9.60
CA GLY A 205 5.83 -13.25 9.89
C GLY A 205 5.30 -13.31 11.31
N ASP A 206 6.14 -13.02 12.30
CA ASP A 206 5.76 -13.02 13.70
C ASP A 206 4.58 -12.09 14.00
N THR A 207 4.48 -10.96 13.28
CA THR A 207 3.41 -9.99 13.49
C THR A 207 2.08 -10.45 12.91
N ILE A 208 2.05 -11.09 11.74
CA ILE A 208 0.80 -11.40 11.02
C ILE A 208 0.45 -12.89 10.98
N GLU A 209 1.35 -13.81 11.40
CA GLU A 209 1.08 -15.25 11.35
C GLU A 209 -0.14 -15.65 12.19
N GLY A 210 -1.02 -16.46 11.61
CA GLY A 210 -2.25 -16.92 12.24
C GLY A 210 -3.35 -15.85 12.35
N ILE A 211 -3.15 -14.65 11.79
CA ILE A 211 -4.17 -13.61 11.69
C ILE A 211 -4.73 -13.62 10.27
N GLU A 212 -5.95 -14.14 10.09
CA GLU A 212 -6.52 -14.47 8.77
C GLU A 212 -6.69 -13.24 7.87
N ASP A 213 -7.19 -12.14 8.40
CA ASP A 213 -7.52 -10.92 7.64
C ASP A 213 -6.38 -9.87 7.66
N ALA A 214 -5.16 -10.23 8.10
CA ALA A 214 -4.01 -9.34 8.05
C ALA A 214 -3.44 -9.30 6.63
N TRP A 215 -3.50 -8.14 6.00
CA TRP A 215 -2.90 -7.85 4.71
C TRP A 215 -1.56 -7.12 4.88
N VAL A 216 -0.77 -7.08 3.83
CA VAL A 216 0.54 -6.43 3.84
C VAL A 216 0.59 -5.33 2.79
N THR A 217 1.10 -4.18 3.18
CA THR A 217 1.70 -3.21 2.26
C THR A 217 3.17 -3.55 2.15
N TYR A 218 3.63 -3.83 0.94
CA TYR A 218 5.05 -4.07 0.74
C TYR A 218 5.73 -2.83 0.20
N ASP A 219 6.59 -2.26 1.02
CA ASP A 219 7.47 -1.17 0.62
C ASP A 219 8.84 -1.73 0.21
N ILE A 220 9.20 -1.51 -1.05
CA ILE A 220 10.43 -2.03 -1.66
C ILE A 220 11.65 -1.24 -1.19
N GLY A 221 11.51 0.07 -1.06
CA GLY A 221 12.58 0.92 -0.55
C GLY A 221 12.95 0.58 0.89
N HIS A 222 11.95 0.34 1.74
CA HIS A 222 12.18 -0.09 3.12
C HIS A 222 12.93 -1.42 3.20
N ALA A 223 12.55 -2.43 2.39
CA ALA A 223 13.25 -3.70 2.35
C ALA A 223 14.71 -3.53 1.90
N ASN A 224 14.94 -2.70 0.87
CA ASN A 224 16.29 -2.38 0.40
C ASN A 224 17.11 -1.65 1.48
N CYS A 225 16.53 -0.71 2.22
CA CYS A 225 17.19 0.01 3.32
C CYS A 225 17.76 -0.92 4.38
N VAL A 226 17.06 -1.99 4.73
CA VAL A 226 17.52 -2.96 5.73
C VAL A 226 18.36 -4.09 5.14
N GLY A 227 18.54 -4.12 3.82
CA GLY A 227 19.39 -5.08 3.10
C GLY A 227 18.77 -6.46 2.92
N ILE A 228 17.45 -6.53 2.86
CA ILE A 228 16.74 -7.78 2.56
C ILE A 228 16.53 -7.88 1.06
N ASP A 229 16.64 -9.10 0.51
CA ASP A 229 16.33 -9.35 -0.89
C ASP A 229 14.84 -9.03 -1.16
N VAL A 230 14.62 -8.04 -2.01
CA VAL A 230 13.28 -7.51 -2.29
C VAL A 230 12.36 -8.55 -2.93
N ILE A 231 12.91 -9.53 -3.65
CA ILE A 231 12.13 -10.60 -4.28
C ILE A 231 11.77 -11.70 -3.26
N GLU A 232 12.71 -12.02 -2.37
CA GLU A 232 12.47 -13.01 -1.31
C GLU A 232 11.34 -12.54 -0.39
N PHE A 233 11.36 -11.28 0.01
CA PHE A 233 10.29 -10.73 0.84
C PHE A 233 8.93 -10.71 0.12
N LEU A 234 8.88 -10.31 -1.15
CA LEU A 234 7.65 -10.39 -1.95
C LEU A 234 7.08 -11.82 -1.99
N LYS A 235 7.92 -12.81 -2.24
CA LYS A 235 7.51 -14.23 -2.27
C LYS A 235 6.99 -14.71 -0.93
N PHE A 236 7.60 -14.26 0.16
CA PHE A 236 7.12 -14.56 1.51
C PHE A 236 5.71 -14.02 1.75
N ILE A 237 5.46 -12.77 1.36
CA ILE A 237 4.13 -12.15 1.49
C ILE A 237 3.08 -12.91 0.68
N GLY A 238 3.44 -13.34 -0.51
CA GLY A 238 2.56 -14.12 -1.38
C GLY A 238 1.20 -13.42 -1.63
N PRO A 239 0.08 -14.18 -1.55
CA PRO A 239 -1.25 -13.65 -1.83
C PRO A 239 -1.82 -12.72 -0.73
N ARG A 240 -1.09 -12.50 0.37
CA ARG A 240 -1.48 -11.53 1.41
C ARG A 240 -1.16 -10.08 1.04
N LEU A 241 -0.59 -9.85 -0.14
CA LEU A 241 -0.26 -8.51 -0.61
C LEU A 241 -1.55 -7.71 -0.88
N GLY A 242 -1.76 -6.64 -0.10
CA GLY A 242 -2.90 -5.72 -0.24
C GLY A 242 -2.58 -4.51 -1.10
N THR A 243 -1.42 -3.91 -0.91
CA THR A 243 -0.90 -2.80 -1.72
C THR A 243 0.64 -2.82 -1.73
N VAL A 244 1.24 -1.96 -2.54
CA VAL A 244 2.70 -1.85 -2.67
C VAL A 244 3.10 -0.40 -2.66
N HIS A 245 4.29 -0.11 -2.12
CA HIS A 245 4.98 1.17 -2.27
C HIS A 245 6.24 0.99 -3.09
N MET A 246 6.40 1.85 -4.07
CA MET A 246 7.48 1.82 -5.04
C MET A 246 8.30 3.09 -4.94
N HIS A 247 9.48 2.98 -4.42
CA HIS A 247 10.51 4.00 -4.47
C HIS A 247 11.88 3.34 -4.37
N ASP A 248 12.91 4.05 -4.81
CA ASP A 248 14.28 3.59 -4.70
C ASP A 248 14.96 4.18 -3.45
N THR A 249 16.00 3.54 -2.99
CA THR A 249 16.80 3.95 -1.82
C THR A 249 18.25 3.56 -2.03
N MET A 250 19.13 4.11 -1.19
CA MET A 250 20.54 3.74 -1.15
C MET A 250 20.81 2.89 0.09
N PHE A 251 20.92 1.58 -0.05
CA PHE A 251 21.24 0.67 1.06
C PHE A 251 22.45 1.13 1.90
N ALA A 252 23.48 1.69 1.23
CA ALA A 252 24.69 2.16 1.91
C ALA A 252 24.42 3.26 2.95
N THR A 253 23.39 4.07 2.76
CA THR A 253 23.02 5.14 3.70
C THR A 253 22.09 4.67 4.79
N ARG A 254 21.33 3.60 4.56
CA ARG A 254 20.24 3.10 5.41
C ARG A 254 19.22 4.18 5.77
N VAL A 255 19.03 5.12 4.87
CA VAL A 255 18.07 6.21 5.00
C VAL A 255 16.93 5.96 4.03
N ASP A 256 15.73 6.06 4.57
CA ASP A 256 14.51 6.04 3.79
C ASP A 256 14.32 7.42 3.14
N ASP A 257 14.88 7.58 1.94
CA ASP A 257 15.01 8.87 1.24
C ASP A 257 14.10 8.98 0.00
N HIS A 258 13.20 8.03 -0.19
CA HIS A 258 12.16 8.04 -1.23
C HIS A 258 12.66 8.54 -2.59
N ARG A 259 13.67 7.87 -3.14
CA ARG A 259 14.25 8.23 -4.45
C ARG A 259 13.38 7.76 -5.59
N ILE A 260 13.39 8.51 -6.66
CA ILE A 260 12.81 8.07 -7.93
C ILE A 260 13.53 6.78 -8.39
N VAL A 261 12.78 5.83 -8.94
CA VAL A 261 13.32 4.56 -9.43
C VAL A 261 14.52 4.77 -10.38
N GLY A 262 15.61 4.07 -10.09
CA GLY A 262 16.88 4.20 -10.81
C GLY A 262 17.84 5.26 -10.24
N GLN A 263 17.43 5.98 -9.20
CA GLN A 263 18.32 6.92 -8.48
C GLN A 263 18.89 6.32 -7.19
N GLY A 264 18.56 5.09 -6.87
CA GLY A 264 19.07 4.31 -5.76
C GLY A 264 19.87 3.09 -6.23
N ASN A 265 19.77 2.00 -5.49
CA ASN A 265 20.46 0.75 -5.82
C ASN A 265 19.56 -0.49 -5.79
N VAL A 266 18.26 -0.32 -5.92
CA VAL A 266 17.36 -1.42 -6.25
C VAL A 266 17.51 -1.73 -7.74
N GLU A 267 18.14 -2.85 -8.09
CA GLU A 267 18.51 -3.14 -9.48
C GLU A 267 17.49 -4.00 -10.22
N ARG A 268 16.66 -4.78 -9.51
CA ARG A 268 15.85 -5.87 -10.06
C ARG A 268 14.37 -5.49 -10.25
N TRP A 269 14.09 -4.29 -10.71
CA TRP A 269 12.73 -3.78 -10.86
C TRP A 269 11.83 -4.62 -11.79
N GLY A 270 12.42 -5.18 -12.86
CA GLY A 270 11.69 -6.09 -13.75
C GLY A 270 11.27 -7.40 -13.09
N GLU A 271 12.12 -7.94 -12.20
CA GLU A 271 11.79 -9.14 -11.41
C GLU A 271 10.75 -8.82 -10.34
N VAL A 272 10.85 -7.66 -9.67
CA VAL A 272 9.81 -7.17 -8.75
C VAL A 272 8.46 -7.15 -9.45
N TYR A 273 8.40 -6.53 -10.61
CA TYR A 273 7.18 -6.43 -11.42
C TYR A 273 6.62 -7.81 -11.79
N LYS A 274 7.49 -8.73 -12.21
CA LYS A 274 7.13 -10.10 -12.54
C LYS A 274 6.59 -10.85 -11.33
N THR A 275 7.29 -10.76 -10.19
CA THR A 275 6.89 -11.43 -8.93
C THR A 275 5.53 -10.95 -8.45
N LEU A 276 5.24 -9.65 -8.53
CA LEU A 276 3.92 -9.11 -8.21
C LEU A 276 2.81 -9.73 -9.07
N LEU A 277 3.04 -9.90 -10.37
CA LEU A 277 2.06 -10.49 -11.29
C LEU A 277 1.86 -11.98 -11.07
N GLU A 278 2.93 -12.74 -10.90
CA GLU A 278 2.95 -14.20 -10.96
C GLU A 278 2.86 -14.84 -9.57
N ASP A 279 3.81 -14.52 -8.68
CA ASP A 279 3.91 -15.17 -7.37
C ASP A 279 2.90 -14.59 -6.37
N ASN A 280 2.79 -13.27 -6.28
CA ASN A 280 1.82 -12.60 -5.42
C ASN A 280 0.40 -12.61 -6.00
N ARG A 281 0.25 -12.82 -7.29
CA ARG A 281 -1.04 -12.78 -8.00
C ARG A 281 -1.78 -11.46 -7.77
N TYR A 282 -1.00 -10.39 -7.51
CA TYR A 282 -1.48 -9.05 -7.20
C TYR A 282 -2.20 -8.45 -8.42
N ARG A 283 -3.32 -7.77 -8.17
CA ARG A 283 -4.13 -7.11 -9.21
C ARG A 283 -4.48 -5.67 -8.84
N GLY A 284 -3.72 -5.13 -7.90
CA GLY A 284 -3.87 -3.74 -7.46
C GLY A 284 -3.09 -2.73 -8.29
N VAL A 285 -2.95 -1.55 -7.73
CA VAL A 285 -2.21 -0.44 -8.32
C VAL A 285 -0.71 -0.56 -8.00
N PHE A 286 0.13 -0.23 -8.96
CA PHE A 286 1.57 -0.10 -8.78
C PHE A 286 1.85 1.31 -8.23
N MET A 287 1.86 1.44 -6.90
CA MET A 287 1.84 2.73 -6.22
C MET A 287 3.24 3.28 -5.99
N PHE A 288 3.58 4.42 -6.58
CA PHE A 288 4.81 5.14 -6.29
C PHE A 288 4.63 6.03 -5.05
N GLU A 289 5.40 5.79 -4.01
CA GLU A 289 5.42 6.64 -2.82
C GLU A 289 6.42 7.79 -3.01
N LEU A 290 6.11 8.64 -3.97
CA LEU A 290 6.98 9.71 -4.48
C LEU A 290 6.25 11.06 -4.57
N GLY A 291 5.31 11.31 -3.66
CA GLY A 291 4.57 12.56 -3.61
C GLY A 291 5.49 13.78 -3.49
N GLY A 292 5.21 14.81 -4.32
CA GLY A 292 6.02 16.02 -4.39
C GLY A 292 7.12 16.02 -5.46
N ASN A 293 7.42 14.86 -6.07
CA ASN A 293 8.28 14.79 -7.25
C ASN A 293 7.50 15.17 -8.52
N ASP A 294 8.21 15.44 -9.63
CA ASP A 294 7.57 15.63 -10.94
C ASP A 294 6.87 14.32 -11.38
N PRO A 295 5.54 14.30 -11.51
CA PRO A 295 4.83 13.09 -11.89
C PRO A 295 5.23 12.56 -13.27
N LYS A 296 5.69 13.41 -14.18
CA LYS A 296 6.14 12.98 -15.51
C LYS A 296 7.46 12.23 -15.42
N GLU A 297 8.37 12.67 -14.55
CA GLU A 297 9.63 11.95 -14.30
C GLU A 297 9.35 10.59 -13.66
N VAL A 298 8.48 10.54 -12.65
CA VAL A 298 8.08 9.27 -12.02
C VAL A 298 7.44 8.32 -13.05
N MET A 299 6.53 8.81 -13.87
CA MET A 299 5.90 7.99 -14.91
C MET A 299 6.91 7.49 -15.95
N ALA A 300 7.89 8.30 -16.33
CA ALA A 300 8.94 7.90 -17.26
C ALA A 300 9.73 6.70 -16.73
N THR A 301 10.06 6.65 -15.45
CA THR A 301 10.79 5.51 -14.86
C THR A 301 9.99 4.20 -14.89
N TYR A 302 8.66 4.27 -14.80
CA TYR A 302 7.79 3.10 -14.96
C TYR A 302 7.98 2.45 -16.34
N TYR A 303 8.04 3.24 -17.41
CA TYR A 303 8.23 2.74 -18.78
C TYR A 303 9.69 2.40 -19.08
N ASP A 304 10.61 3.30 -18.77
CA ASP A 304 12.00 3.25 -19.25
C ASP A 304 12.88 2.30 -18.43
N ILE A 305 12.49 2.02 -17.17
CA ILE A 305 13.24 1.12 -16.29
C ILE A 305 12.43 -0.15 -16.04
N ILE A 306 11.28 -0.04 -15.38
CA ILE A 306 10.54 -1.19 -14.85
C ILE A 306 10.00 -2.07 -15.98
N LEU A 307 9.20 -1.50 -16.87
CA LEU A 307 8.62 -2.25 -17.98
C LEU A 307 9.65 -2.71 -19.01
N LYS A 308 10.71 -1.94 -19.20
CA LYS A 308 11.81 -2.35 -20.08
C LYS A 308 12.52 -3.58 -19.53
N GLN A 309 12.94 -3.56 -18.26
CA GLN A 309 13.55 -4.74 -17.60
C GLN A 309 12.59 -5.94 -17.61
N TYR A 310 11.31 -5.74 -17.28
CA TYR A 310 10.32 -6.83 -17.32
C TYR A 310 10.18 -7.42 -18.73
N THR A 311 10.16 -6.58 -19.76
CA THR A 311 10.04 -7.03 -21.15
C THR A 311 11.28 -7.82 -21.58
N GLU A 312 12.46 -7.44 -21.13
CA GLU A 312 13.72 -8.16 -21.38
C GLU A 312 13.75 -9.53 -20.71
N LEU A 313 13.20 -9.65 -19.50
CA LEU A 313 13.09 -10.91 -18.75
C LEU A 313 12.06 -11.90 -19.33
N THR A 314 11.10 -11.41 -20.12
CA THR A 314 9.96 -12.21 -20.59
C THR A 314 9.97 -12.48 -22.10
N LYS A 315 11.03 -12.09 -22.80
CA LYS A 315 11.31 -12.46 -24.21
C LYS A 315 11.70 -13.93 -24.31
#